data_e791cb0518ed6b4ba7520ec51332f3b5
#
_entry.id   e791cb0518ed6b4ba7520ec51332f3b5
#
_cell.length_a   1.000
_cell.length_b   1.000
_cell.length_c   1.000
_cell.angle_alpha   90.00
_cell.angle_beta   90.00
_cell.angle_gamma   90.00
#
_symmetry.space_group_name_H-M   'P 1'
#
loop_
_entity.id
_entity.type
_entity.pdbx_description
1 polymer ?
#
loop_
_entity_poly.entity_id
_entity_poly.type
_entity_poly.pdbx_seq_one_letter_code
_entity_poly.pdbx_strand_id
1 'polypeptide(L)'
;MQSEIEKLPNSFYSHAEAIFHLSEVGIDVKQTRVADWLGVSRANVSQVIGRMQNSGLIEFGDELKLTKKGDYLAKMVARRHRIVERFLSEILDLPWDQVYEETKKWENVLSSITEDAMLKILGNPKTGLFGNPIPYSNYFEGPMDRLYDCLLYTSDAADDDRG
;
A
#
# COMPACT_ATOMS: atom_id res chain seq x y z
N MET A 1 10.42 2.55 -16.82
CA MET A 1 9.46 1.99 -15.86
C MET A 1 8.79 3.09 -15.04
N GLN A 2 9.52 3.92 -14.29
CA GLN A 2 8.91 5.01 -13.50
C GLN A 2 8.11 6.01 -14.36
N SER A 3 8.64 6.48 -15.48
CA SER A 3 7.94 7.40 -16.42
C SER A 3 6.71 6.80 -17.12
N GLU A 4 6.61 5.49 -17.21
CA GLU A 4 5.42 4.80 -17.75
C GLU A 4 4.34 4.67 -16.69
N ILE A 5 4.73 4.44 -15.44
CA ILE A 5 3.82 4.33 -14.31
C ILE A 5 3.13 5.67 -14.04
N GLU A 6 3.84 6.77 -14.09
CA GLU A 6 3.30 8.12 -13.86
C GLU A 6 2.21 8.54 -14.87
N LYS A 7 2.05 7.79 -15.97
CA LYS A 7 1.01 8.02 -16.99
C LYS A 7 -0.21 7.11 -16.84
N LEU A 8 -0.22 6.25 -15.84
CA LEU A 8 -1.34 5.34 -15.62
C LEU A 8 -2.55 6.08 -15.03
N PRO A 9 -3.77 5.59 -15.28
CA PRO A 9 -4.98 6.16 -14.69
C PRO A 9 -4.96 6.10 -13.15
N ASN A 10 -5.47 7.12 -12.47
CA ASN A 10 -5.54 7.16 -11.00
C ASN A 10 -6.24 5.94 -10.39
N SER A 11 -7.26 5.40 -11.09
CA SER A 11 -7.92 4.17 -10.66
C SER A 11 -6.98 2.96 -10.54
N PHE A 12 -5.87 2.93 -11.29
CA PHE A 12 -4.91 1.85 -11.19
C PHE A 12 -4.10 1.94 -9.91
N TYR A 13 -3.80 3.14 -9.45
CA TYR A 13 -3.08 3.36 -8.19
C TYR A 13 -3.88 2.84 -7.00
N SER A 14 -5.13 3.27 -6.86
CA SER A 14 -5.98 2.85 -5.73
C SER A 14 -6.26 1.34 -5.74
N HIS A 15 -6.45 0.72 -6.91
CA HIS A 15 -6.67 -0.72 -6.98
C HIS A 15 -5.39 -1.52 -6.69
N ALA A 16 -4.23 -1.07 -7.18
CA ALA A 16 -2.95 -1.69 -6.87
C ALA A 16 -2.62 -1.60 -5.37
N GLU A 17 -2.87 -0.46 -4.76
CA GLU A 17 -2.72 -0.24 -3.32
C GLU A 17 -3.63 -1.17 -2.52
N ALA A 18 -4.92 -1.25 -2.86
CA ALA A 18 -5.87 -2.14 -2.18
C ALA A 18 -5.45 -3.62 -2.27
N ILE A 19 -5.01 -4.08 -3.44
CA ILE A 19 -4.49 -5.44 -3.64
C ILE A 19 -3.26 -5.68 -2.76
N PHE A 20 -2.34 -4.73 -2.72
CA PHE A 20 -1.13 -4.81 -1.91
C PHE A 20 -1.44 -4.90 -0.42
N HIS A 21 -2.29 -4.01 0.10
CA HIS A 21 -2.70 -4.04 1.51
C HIS A 21 -3.39 -5.34 1.92
N LEU A 22 -4.33 -5.83 1.10
CA LEU A 22 -4.99 -7.11 1.36
C LEU A 22 -3.98 -8.27 1.37
N SER A 23 -2.97 -8.22 0.49
CA SER A 23 -1.90 -9.22 0.45
C SER A 23 -0.98 -9.13 1.67
N GLU A 24 -0.63 -7.91 2.14
CA GLU A 24 0.22 -7.71 3.33
C GLU A 24 -0.40 -8.31 4.59
N VAL A 25 -1.71 -8.30 4.71
CA VAL A 25 -2.42 -8.88 5.88
C VAL A 25 -2.82 -10.34 5.68
N GLY A 26 -2.30 -11.01 4.64
CA GLY A 26 -2.54 -12.43 4.40
C GLY A 26 -3.97 -12.80 4.00
N ILE A 27 -4.73 -11.83 3.49
CA ILE A 27 -6.11 -12.03 3.06
C ILE A 27 -6.14 -12.42 1.57
N ASP A 28 -6.89 -13.47 1.23
CA ASP A 28 -7.17 -13.82 -0.17
C ASP A 28 -7.68 -12.61 -0.95
N VAL A 29 -6.94 -12.19 -1.97
CA VAL A 29 -7.28 -11.00 -2.75
C VAL A 29 -8.32 -11.38 -3.81
N LYS A 30 -9.58 -11.04 -3.53
CA LYS A 30 -10.71 -11.21 -4.45
C LYS A 30 -11.28 -9.85 -4.85
N GLN A 31 -11.86 -9.74 -6.06
CA GLN A 31 -12.49 -8.51 -6.53
C GLN A 31 -13.54 -7.95 -5.56
N THR A 32 -14.28 -8.84 -4.88
CA THR A 32 -15.26 -8.43 -3.86
C THR A 32 -14.63 -7.70 -2.70
N ARG A 33 -13.49 -8.19 -2.20
CA ARG A 33 -12.77 -7.55 -1.10
C ARG A 33 -12.14 -6.21 -1.51
N VAL A 34 -11.63 -6.13 -2.75
CA VAL A 34 -11.16 -4.85 -3.31
C VAL A 34 -12.30 -3.85 -3.43
N ALA A 35 -13.50 -4.30 -3.85
CA ALA A 35 -14.68 -3.44 -3.92
C ALA A 35 -15.10 -2.91 -2.54
N ASP A 36 -15.13 -3.78 -1.54
CA ASP A 36 -15.46 -3.42 -0.16
C ASP A 36 -14.42 -2.45 0.42
N TRP A 37 -13.13 -2.70 0.18
CA TRP A 37 -12.04 -1.84 0.63
C TRP A 37 -12.10 -0.42 0.02
N LEU A 38 -12.36 -0.34 -1.29
CA LEU A 38 -12.42 0.94 -2.01
C LEU A 38 -13.76 1.65 -1.90
N GLY A 39 -14.80 1.00 -1.36
CA GLY A 39 -16.16 1.54 -1.31
C GLY A 39 -16.78 1.74 -2.70
N VAL A 40 -16.43 0.90 -3.68
CA VAL A 40 -16.92 0.98 -5.06
C VAL A 40 -17.70 -0.27 -5.46
N SER A 41 -18.44 -0.20 -6.58
CA SER A 41 -19.19 -1.36 -7.07
C SER A 41 -18.27 -2.46 -7.60
N ARG A 42 -18.72 -3.73 -7.50
CA ARG A 42 -18.02 -4.89 -8.09
C ARG A 42 -17.83 -4.75 -9.60
N ALA A 43 -18.79 -4.14 -10.29
CA ALA A 43 -18.68 -3.88 -11.73
C ALA A 43 -17.54 -2.89 -12.04
N ASN A 44 -17.38 -1.86 -11.22
CA ASN A 44 -16.26 -0.92 -11.34
C ASN A 44 -14.92 -1.64 -11.17
N VAL A 45 -14.79 -2.44 -10.10
CA VAL A 45 -13.56 -3.21 -9.85
C VAL A 45 -13.25 -4.14 -11.01
N SER A 46 -14.24 -4.91 -11.48
CA SER A 46 -14.06 -5.84 -12.61
C SER A 46 -13.56 -5.12 -13.87
N GLN A 47 -14.12 -3.96 -14.17
CA GLN A 47 -13.68 -3.14 -15.32
C GLN A 47 -12.24 -2.65 -15.16
N VAL A 48 -11.87 -2.14 -13.97
CA VAL A 48 -10.53 -1.63 -13.73
C VAL A 48 -9.52 -2.78 -13.74
N ILE A 49 -9.81 -3.90 -13.09
CA ILE A 49 -8.96 -5.10 -13.07
C ILE A 49 -8.70 -5.60 -14.49
N GLY A 50 -9.73 -5.70 -15.36
CA GLY A 50 -9.55 -6.09 -16.75
C GLY A 50 -8.60 -5.16 -17.51
N ARG A 51 -8.69 -3.85 -17.28
CA ARG A 51 -7.76 -2.87 -17.86
C ARG A 51 -6.34 -3.01 -17.31
N MET A 52 -6.18 -3.28 -16.00
CA MET A 52 -4.89 -3.52 -15.37
C MET A 52 -4.24 -4.82 -15.89
N GLN A 53 -5.01 -5.87 -16.13
CA GLN A 53 -4.55 -7.11 -16.76
C GLN A 53 -4.02 -6.84 -18.17
N ASN A 54 -4.78 -6.12 -19.00
CA ASN A 54 -4.36 -5.73 -20.34
C ASN A 54 -3.10 -4.83 -20.34
N SER A 55 -2.86 -4.10 -19.27
CA SER A 55 -1.64 -3.28 -19.07
C SER A 55 -0.47 -4.05 -18.45
N GLY A 56 -0.64 -5.35 -18.19
CA GLY A 56 0.38 -6.23 -17.62
C GLY A 56 0.69 -5.94 -16.14
N LEU A 57 -0.28 -5.41 -15.38
CA LEU A 57 -0.13 -5.11 -13.94
C LEU A 57 -0.67 -6.23 -13.05
N ILE A 58 -1.62 -7.01 -13.54
CA ILE A 58 -2.26 -8.12 -12.84
C ILE A 58 -2.16 -9.37 -13.70
N GLU A 59 -1.89 -10.52 -13.08
CA GLU A 59 -1.88 -11.81 -13.74
C GLU A 59 -3.32 -12.26 -14.10
N PHE A 60 -3.44 -13.05 -15.16
CA PHE A 60 -4.71 -13.69 -15.49
C PHE A 60 -4.90 -14.94 -14.62
N GLY A 61 -6.02 -15.04 -13.90
CA GLY A 61 -6.32 -16.15 -13.02
C GLY A 61 -7.52 -15.86 -12.12
N ASP A 62 -7.88 -16.82 -11.28
CA ASP A 62 -9.01 -16.72 -10.35
C ASP A 62 -8.68 -15.81 -9.14
N GLU A 63 -7.41 -15.75 -8.78
CA GLU A 63 -6.89 -14.87 -7.75
C GLU A 63 -6.27 -13.62 -8.36
N LEU A 64 -6.45 -12.48 -7.70
CA LEU A 64 -5.81 -11.22 -8.12
C LEU A 64 -4.36 -11.21 -7.64
N LYS A 65 -3.43 -11.51 -8.55
CA LYS A 65 -1.98 -11.43 -8.29
C LYS A 65 -1.37 -10.31 -9.11
N LEU A 66 -0.56 -9.49 -8.43
CA LEU A 66 0.21 -8.45 -9.10
C LEU A 66 1.38 -9.07 -9.87
N THR A 67 1.62 -8.62 -11.09
CA THR A 67 2.87 -8.89 -11.80
C THR A 67 4.02 -8.11 -11.13
N LYS A 68 5.27 -8.35 -11.55
CA LYS A 68 6.41 -7.53 -11.08
C LYS A 68 6.19 -6.02 -11.32
N LYS A 69 5.55 -5.66 -12.43
CA LYS A 69 5.21 -4.26 -12.77
C LYS A 69 4.09 -3.74 -11.86
N GLY A 70 3.09 -4.56 -11.60
CA GLY A 70 1.99 -4.23 -10.70
C GLY A 70 2.45 -4.10 -9.24
N ASP A 71 3.30 -4.99 -8.76
CA ASP A 71 3.89 -4.94 -7.43
C ASP A 71 4.74 -3.68 -7.23
N TYR A 72 5.53 -3.31 -8.24
CA TYR A 72 6.29 -2.06 -8.20
C TYR A 72 5.37 -0.83 -8.11
N LEU A 73 4.29 -0.78 -8.90
CA LEU A 73 3.28 0.28 -8.81
C LEU A 73 2.68 0.34 -7.41
N ALA A 74 2.21 -0.79 -6.90
CA ALA A 74 1.54 -0.88 -5.60
C ALA A 74 2.46 -0.44 -4.45
N LYS A 75 3.71 -0.88 -4.46
CA LYS A 75 4.72 -0.48 -3.48
C LYS A 75 5.05 1.01 -3.55
N MET A 76 5.10 1.60 -4.75
CA MET A 76 5.29 3.05 -4.88
C MET A 76 4.13 3.83 -4.27
N VAL A 77 2.89 3.39 -4.51
CA VAL A 77 1.71 4.05 -3.93
C VAL A 77 1.71 3.91 -2.41
N ALA A 78 1.88 2.70 -1.90
CA ALA A 78 1.95 2.45 -0.46
C ALA A 78 3.08 3.24 0.22
N ARG A 79 4.23 3.37 -0.44
CA ARG A 79 5.34 4.21 0.03
C ARG A 79 4.92 5.67 0.17
N ARG A 80 4.35 6.26 -0.88
CA ARG A 80 3.88 7.65 -0.87
C ARG A 80 2.83 7.88 0.19
N HIS A 81 1.86 6.99 0.27
CA HIS A 81 0.81 7.02 1.29
C HIS A 81 1.41 7.11 2.70
N ARG A 82 2.27 6.17 3.06
CA ARG A 82 2.89 6.08 4.40
C ARG A 82 3.80 7.28 4.73
N ILE A 83 4.48 7.84 3.73
CA ILE A 83 5.30 9.05 3.91
C ILE A 83 4.41 10.27 4.15
N VAL A 84 3.37 10.44 3.33
CA VAL A 84 2.44 11.57 3.43
C VAL A 84 1.69 11.54 4.76
N GLU A 85 1.17 10.39 5.18
CA GLU A 85 0.51 10.24 6.49
C GLU A 85 1.42 10.72 7.63
N ARG A 86 2.68 10.28 7.64
CA ARG A 86 3.63 10.73 8.66
C ARG A 86 3.90 12.22 8.59
N PHE A 87 4.10 12.74 7.39
CA PHE A 87 4.37 14.17 7.19
C PHE A 87 3.20 15.04 7.65
N LEU A 88 1.97 14.66 7.28
CA LEU A 88 0.77 15.37 7.70
C LEU A 88 0.56 15.34 9.21
N SER A 89 0.82 14.18 9.83
CA SER A 89 0.65 14.01 11.27
C SER A 89 1.80 14.62 12.08
N GLU A 90 3.07 14.31 11.74
CA GLU A 90 4.21 14.64 12.59
C GLU A 90 4.78 16.04 12.33
N ILE A 91 4.63 16.59 11.12
CA ILE A 91 5.19 17.87 10.73
C ILE A 91 4.12 18.96 10.66
N LEU A 92 2.95 18.66 10.09
CA LEU A 92 1.86 19.62 9.98
C LEU A 92 0.88 19.56 11.16
N ASP A 93 1.03 18.56 12.05
CA ASP A 93 0.19 18.37 13.23
C ASP A 93 -1.32 18.34 12.89
N LEU A 94 -1.65 17.73 11.75
CA LEU A 94 -3.05 17.55 11.36
C LEU A 94 -3.78 16.63 12.35
N PRO A 95 -5.05 16.94 12.68
CA PRO A 95 -5.88 16.04 13.45
C PRO A 95 -6.00 14.67 12.77
N TRP A 96 -5.94 13.61 13.57
CA TRP A 96 -5.91 12.22 13.12
C TRP A 96 -7.05 11.83 12.17
N ASP A 97 -8.24 12.34 12.41
CA ASP A 97 -9.42 12.13 11.57
C ASP A 97 -9.35 12.80 10.19
N GLN A 98 -8.42 13.73 9.99
CA GLN A 98 -8.20 14.42 8.72
C GLN A 98 -7.03 13.86 7.92
N VAL A 99 -6.07 13.19 8.58
CA VAL A 99 -4.84 12.69 7.94
C VAL A 99 -5.14 11.77 6.77
N TYR A 100 -6.05 10.80 6.92
CA TYR A 100 -6.36 9.84 5.88
C TYR A 100 -6.92 10.50 4.60
N GLU A 101 -7.91 11.38 4.76
CA GLU A 101 -8.55 12.07 3.63
C GLU A 101 -7.57 13.00 2.90
N GLU A 102 -6.70 13.69 3.64
CA GLU A 102 -5.66 14.52 3.04
C GLU A 102 -4.59 13.68 2.35
N THR A 103 -4.17 12.58 2.94
CA THR A 103 -3.20 11.66 2.32
C THR A 103 -3.66 11.21 0.94
N LYS A 104 -4.93 10.82 0.80
CA LYS A 104 -5.52 10.42 -0.49
C LYS A 104 -5.43 11.49 -1.58
N LYS A 105 -5.47 12.75 -1.21
CA LYS A 105 -5.32 13.87 -2.16
C LYS A 105 -3.87 14.07 -2.59
N TRP A 106 -2.92 13.88 -1.68
CA TRP A 106 -1.50 14.17 -1.90
C TRP A 106 -0.75 13.03 -2.59
N GLU A 107 -1.04 11.77 -2.25
CA GLU A 107 -0.28 10.60 -2.74
C GLU A 107 -0.23 10.48 -4.26
N ASN A 108 -1.29 10.92 -4.96
CA ASN A 108 -1.40 10.83 -6.41
C ASN A 108 -0.71 11.97 -7.17
N VAL A 109 -0.41 13.08 -6.49
CA VAL A 109 0.22 14.26 -7.10
C VAL A 109 1.66 14.49 -6.63
N LEU A 110 2.13 13.66 -5.71
CA LEU A 110 3.46 13.79 -5.12
C LEU A 110 4.55 13.47 -6.15
N SER A 111 5.45 14.43 -6.38
CA SER A 111 6.64 14.18 -7.19
C SER A 111 7.72 13.46 -6.38
N SER A 112 8.64 12.79 -7.04
CA SER A 112 9.80 12.16 -6.38
C SER A 112 10.64 13.17 -5.61
N ILE A 113 10.79 14.38 -6.12
CA ILE A 113 11.54 15.46 -5.46
C ILE A 113 10.89 15.82 -4.12
N THR A 114 9.57 15.95 -4.09
CA THR A 114 8.81 16.27 -2.88
C THR A 114 8.83 15.10 -1.90
N GLU A 115 8.70 13.87 -2.40
CA GLU A 115 8.80 12.65 -1.60
C GLU A 115 10.16 12.56 -0.88
N ASP A 116 11.27 12.79 -1.60
CA ASP A 116 12.62 12.79 -1.02
C ASP A 116 12.80 13.90 0.02
N ALA A 117 12.23 15.07 -0.21
CA ALA A 117 12.27 16.18 0.74
C ALA A 117 11.50 15.85 2.04
N MET A 118 10.30 15.24 1.92
CA MET A 118 9.52 14.79 3.07
C MET A 118 10.26 13.73 3.87
N LEU A 119 10.83 12.71 3.20
CA LEU A 119 11.63 11.67 3.85
C LEU A 119 12.80 12.27 4.65
N LYS A 120 13.51 13.23 4.06
CA LYS A 120 14.63 13.90 4.72
C LYS A 120 14.18 14.66 5.98
N ILE A 121 13.06 15.38 5.91
CA ILE A 121 12.50 16.10 7.05
C ILE A 121 12.07 15.14 8.15
N LEU A 122 11.46 14.01 7.78
CA LEU A 122 11.04 12.95 8.70
C LEU A 122 12.19 12.11 9.27
N GLY A 123 13.44 12.37 8.87
CA GLY A 123 14.60 11.60 9.32
C GLY A 123 14.71 10.21 8.69
N ASN A 124 14.21 10.03 7.47
CA ASN A 124 14.20 8.77 6.72
C ASN A 124 13.53 7.61 7.50
N PRO A 125 12.25 7.72 7.86
CA PRO A 125 11.54 6.70 8.60
C PRO A 125 11.48 5.40 7.79
N LYS A 126 11.48 4.28 8.51
CA LYS A 126 11.38 2.95 7.92
C LYS A 126 9.96 2.40 7.92
N THR A 127 9.11 2.99 8.74
CA THR A 127 7.71 2.59 8.93
C THR A 127 6.76 3.77 8.78
N GLY A 128 5.52 3.51 8.36
CA GLY A 128 4.42 4.45 8.43
C GLY A 128 3.94 4.67 9.88
N LEU A 129 2.88 5.45 10.06
CA LEU A 129 2.31 5.77 11.37
C LEU A 129 1.89 4.53 12.17
N PHE A 130 1.39 3.51 11.51
CA PHE A 130 0.89 2.27 12.13
C PHE A 130 1.94 1.16 12.23
N GLY A 131 3.23 1.49 12.02
CA GLY A 131 4.31 0.50 12.05
C GLY A 131 4.47 -0.29 10.75
N ASN A 132 3.59 -0.13 9.77
CA ASN A 132 3.72 -0.78 8.48
C ASN A 132 4.99 -0.31 7.76
N PRO A 133 5.80 -1.22 7.23
CA PRO A 133 7.06 -0.85 6.59
C PRO A 133 6.86 0.08 5.40
N ILE A 134 7.69 1.11 5.25
CA ILE A 134 7.70 1.95 4.04
C ILE A 134 8.47 1.19 2.94
N PRO A 135 7.82 0.80 1.82
CA PRO A 135 8.49 0.11 0.73
C PRO A 135 9.71 0.87 0.23
N TYR A 136 10.76 0.15 -0.21
CA TYR A 136 12.04 0.69 -0.67
C TYR A 136 12.78 1.58 0.34
N SER A 137 12.41 1.60 1.62
CA SER A 137 13.30 2.07 2.67
C SER A 137 14.41 1.02 2.87
N ASN A 138 15.62 1.42 3.23
CA ASN A 138 16.78 0.52 3.46
C ASN A 138 16.57 -0.56 4.56
N TYR A 139 15.34 -0.67 5.04
CA TYR A 139 14.91 -1.67 6.03
C TYR A 139 14.53 -3.02 5.38
N PHE A 140 14.35 -3.05 4.05
CA PHE A 140 13.85 -4.22 3.32
C PHE A 140 14.90 -5.01 2.55
N GLU A 141 16.15 -4.97 2.93
CA GLU A 141 17.14 -5.94 2.46
C GLU A 141 17.04 -7.30 3.19
N GLY A 142 15.98 -7.51 3.97
CA GLY A 142 15.65 -8.79 4.60
C GLY A 142 14.31 -9.35 4.12
N PRO A 143 14.10 -10.68 4.12
CA PRO A 143 12.81 -11.26 3.72
C PRO A 143 11.68 -10.74 4.61
N MET A 144 10.53 -10.43 4.00
CA MET A 144 9.30 -9.99 4.68
C MET A 144 8.78 -11.05 5.70
N ASP A 145 9.37 -12.22 5.72
CA ASP A 145 9.05 -13.33 6.62
C ASP A 145 9.17 -12.95 8.11
N ARG A 146 10.02 -11.99 8.47
CA ARG A 146 10.24 -11.62 9.89
C ARG A 146 9.09 -10.85 10.54
N LEU A 147 8.26 -10.15 9.77
CA LEU A 147 7.11 -9.43 10.35
C LEU A 147 5.95 -10.40 10.62
N TYR A 148 5.77 -11.37 9.73
CA TYR A 148 4.82 -12.46 9.93
C TYR A 148 5.22 -13.35 11.11
N ASP A 149 6.50 -13.64 11.27
CA ASP A 149 7.01 -14.39 12.42
C ASP A 149 6.75 -13.66 13.75
N CYS A 150 6.89 -12.33 13.80
CA CYS A 150 6.56 -11.55 15.00
C CYS A 150 5.06 -11.53 15.31
N LEU A 151 4.20 -11.48 14.30
CA LEU A 151 2.74 -11.49 14.48
C LEU A 151 2.21 -12.88 14.86
N LEU A 152 2.80 -13.95 14.33
CA LEU A 152 2.48 -15.32 14.71
C LEU A 152 2.93 -15.61 16.14
N TYR A 153 4.11 -15.11 16.55
CA TYR A 153 4.62 -15.30 17.90
C TYR A 153 3.78 -14.61 18.99
N THR A 154 3.13 -13.49 18.66
CA THR A 154 2.23 -12.80 19.60
C THR A 154 0.82 -13.43 19.68
N SER A 155 0.38 -14.15 18.64
CA SER A 155 -0.91 -14.86 18.69
C SER A 155 -0.81 -16.19 19.45
N ASP A 156 0.30 -16.89 19.37
CA ASP A 156 0.51 -18.14 20.12
C ASP A 156 0.74 -17.91 21.62
N ALA A 157 1.32 -16.75 21.99
CA ALA A 157 1.51 -16.39 23.40
C ALA A 157 0.20 -16.03 24.14
N ALA A 158 -0.88 -15.75 23.40
CA ALA A 158 -2.19 -15.42 23.99
C ALA A 158 -3.06 -16.66 24.26
N ASP A 159 -2.70 -17.83 23.72
CA ASP A 159 -3.48 -19.06 23.89
C ASP A 159 -2.98 -19.97 25.03
N ASP A 160 -1.81 -19.66 25.62
CA ASP A 160 -1.19 -20.51 26.66
C ASP A 160 -1.63 -20.15 28.09
N ASP A 161 -2.52 -19.16 28.26
CA ASP A 161 -3.04 -18.74 29.58
C ASP A 161 -4.45 -19.30 29.91
N ARG A 162 -4.86 -20.40 29.27
CA ARG A 162 -6.08 -21.15 29.61
C ARG A 162 -5.73 -22.58 30.00
N GLY A 163 -5.06 -22.67 31.14
CA GLY A 163 -4.91 -23.90 31.90
C GLY A 163 -5.56 -23.74 33.26
#